data_35875d908ba19fa3d97b4197773197ea
#
_entry.id   35875d908ba19fa3d97b4197773197ea
#
_cell.length_a   1.000
_cell.length_b   1.000
_cell.length_c   1.000
_cell.angle_alpha   90.00
_cell.angle_beta   90.00
_cell.angle_gamma   90.00
#
_symmetry.space_group_name_H-M   'P 1'
#
loop_
_entity.id
_entity.type
_entity.pdbx_description
1 polymer ?
#
loop_
_entity_poly.entity_id
_entity_poly.type
_entity_poly.pdbx_seq_one_letter_code
_entity_poly.pdbx_strand_id
1 'polypeptide(L)'
;MTFYQELQLSSTGSKELIKKTTDPKEKRKHILIYNVKVYLVVAFCFALVTLFSTVFGSGNSVAGVVVLLALLVLRQADFGIKTTHGLLCIAGIFGILIVGPRLTNTLAPIPAFFVNLVFIMLLMILGCHNVVMSNHSTFVLGYLLLQGYDVTGKEYILRIASLLIGMIICMAVFYKNQKNRPYRRTFLDLFREFNLRSARNWWYVRLTVIVSTALLIMSLLGLPRAMWAGIACMSVCLPFSSDLVARAKLRGPYNILGSLIFVVLYLVLPKSMYPYIGIIG
;
A
#
# COMPACT_ATOMS: atom_id res chain seq x y z
N MET A 1 30.11 12.74 -9.57
CA MET A 1 28.75 13.00 -9.08
C MET A 1 28.81 13.71 -7.74
N THR A 2 28.00 14.76 -7.51
CA THR A 2 27.94 15.41 -6.20
C THR A 2 27.11 14.56 -5.22
N PHE A 3 27.36 14.70 -3.91
CA PHE A 3 26.59 14.01 -2.87
C PHE A 3 25.07 14.20 -3.02
N TYR A 4 24.63 15.42 -3.35
CA TYR A 4 23.22 15.75 -3.55
C TYR A 4 22.61 15.05 -4.77
N GLN A 5 23.33 14.97 -5.88
CA GLN A 5 22.90 14.25 -7.09
C GLN A 5 22.73 12.76 -6.82
N GLU A 6 23.62 12.19 -6.01
CA GLU A 6 23.56 10.77 -5.65
C GLU A 6 22.40 10.45 -4.71
N LEU A 7 22.06 11.36 -3.78
CA LEU A 7 20.86 11.24 -2.96
C LEU A 7 19.55 11.24 -3.77
N GLN A 8 19.53 11.94 -4.91
CA GLN A 8 18.35 12.02 -5.78
C GLN A 8 18.16 10.80 -6.69
N LEU A 9 19.16 9.94 -6.87
CA LEU A 9 19.03 8.73 -7.67
C LEU A 9 17.89 7.85 -7.15
N SER A 10 17.28 7.06 -8.04
CA SER A 10 16.38 5.99 -7.61
C SER A 10 17.15 4.90 -6.84
N SER A 11 16.45 4.06 -6.08
CA SER A 11 17.08 2.93 -5.38
C SER A 11 17.81 1.99 -6.35
N THR A 12 17.24 1.76 -7.53
CA THR A 12 17.85 1.00 -8.64
C THR A 12 19.08 1.69 -9.17
N GLY A 13 19.01 3.00 -9.44
CA GLY A 13 20.16 3.78 -9.90
C GLY A 13 21.33 3.80 -8.93
N SER A 14 21.06 3.92 -7.61
CA SER A 14 22.12 3.83 -6.60
C SER A 14 22.77 2.45 -6.56
N LYS A 15 21.97 1.35 -6.68
CA LYS A 15 22.50 -0.02 -6.73
C LYS A 15 23.32 -0.29 -7.99
N GLU A 16 22.90 0.25 -9.15
CA GLU A 16 23.66 0.14 -10.39
C GLU A 16 24.99 0.90 -10.31
N LEU A 17 24.99 2.10 -9.73
CA LEU A 17 26.19 2.89 -9.50
C LEU A 17 27.20 2.11 -8.64
N ILE A 18 26.73 1.52 -7.53
CA ILE A 18 27.54 0.68 -6.65
C ILE A 18 28.11 -0.54 -7.39
N LYS A 19 27.32 -1.18 -8.29
CA LYS A 19 27.77 -2.32 -9.07
C LYS A 19 28.81 -1.95 -10.12
N LYS A 20 28.68 -0.78 -10.77
CA LYS A 20 29.59 -0.31 -11.82
C LYS A 20 30.90 0.24 -11.29
N THR A 21 30.96 0.63 -10.01
CA THR A 21 32.17 1.19 -9.41
C THR A 21 33.16 0.08 -9.03
N THR A 22 34.35 0.13 -9.62
CA THR A 22 35.45 -0.85 -9.41
C THR A 22 36.39 -0.45 -8.28
N ASP A 23 36.58 0.86 -8.05
CA ASP A 23 37.43 1.34 -6.96
C ASP A 23 36.79 1.06 -5.58
N PRO A 24 37.48 0.33 -4.68
CA PRO A 24 36.97 -0.02 -3.35
C PRO A 24 36.63 1.19 -2.47
N LYS A 25 37.36 2.29 -2.58
CA LYS A 25 37.14 3.51 -1.78
C LYS A 25 35.87 4.23 -2.25
N GLU A 26 35.72 4.44 -3.54
CA GLU A 26 34.51 5.05 -4.10
C GLU A 26 33.27 4.18 -3.88
N LYS A 27 33.39 2.87 -4.02
CA LYS A 27 32.31 1.93 -3.75
C LYS A 27 31.82 2.01 -2.31
N ARG A 28 32.72 2.08 -1.32
CA ARG A 28 32.34 2.29 0.10
C ARG A 28 31.61 3.60 0.31
N LYS A 29 32.05 4.69 -0.34
CA LYS A 29 31.39 5.99 -0.29
C LYS A 29 29.95 5.90 -0.84
N HIS A 30 29.74 5.28 -1.99
CA HIS A 30 28.41 5.09 -2.58
C HIS A 30 27.50 4.23 -1.70
N ILE A 31 28.02 3.18 -1.06
CA ILE A 31 27.29 2.36 -0.08
C ILE A 31 26.88 3.21 1.12
N LEU A 32 27.79 4.04 1.65
CA LEU A 32 27.48 4.94 2.77
C LEU A 32 26.35 5.92 2.40
N ILE A 33 26.45 6.57 1.24
CA ILE A 33 25.43 7.51 0.75
C ILE A 33 24.08 6.80 0.56
N TYR A 34 24.09 5.59 0.02
CA TYR A 34 22.87 4.77 -0.11
C TYR A 34 22.24 4.45 1.25
N ASN A 35 23.04 4.07 2.24
CA ASN A 35 22.55 3.79 3.60
C ASN A 35 21.99 5.05 4.26
N VAL A 36 22.68 6.18 4.18
CA VAL A 36 22.18 7.48 4.68
C VAL A 36 20.83 7.81 4.06
N LYS A 37 20.68 7.62 2.74
CA LYS A 37 19.42 7.81 2.05
C LYS A 37 18.31 6.91 2.58
N VAL A 38 18.59 5.62 2.80
CA VAL A 38 17.62 4.67 3.36
C VAL A 38 17.20 5.12 4.76
N TYR A 39 18.14 5.47 5.63
CA TYR A 39 17.84 5.97 6.98
C TYR A 39 17.03 7.27 6.96
N LEU A 40 17.33 8.20 6.06
CA LEU A 40 16.54 9.44 5.91
C LEU A 40 15.08 9.14 5.49
N VAL A 41 14.88 8.19 4.56
CA VAL A 41 13.53 7.78 4.16
C VAL A 41 12.80 7.12 5.33
N VAL A 42 13.45 6.22 6.07
CA VAL A 42 12.86 5.57 7.25
C VAL A 42 12.50 6.60 8.34
N ALA A 43 13.42 7.55 8.62
CA ALA A 43 13.16 8.63 9.56
C ALA A 43 11.98 9.50 9.14
N PHE A 44 11.87 9.84 7.85
CA PHE A 44 10.72 10.56 7.31
C PHE A 44 9.43 9.77 7.47
N CYS A 45 9.43 8.46 7.16
CA CYS A 45 8.27 7.60 7.33
C CYS A 45 7.81 7.57 8.79
N PHE A 46 8.75 7.38 9.71
CA PHE A 46 8.48 7.37 11.14
C PHE A 46 7.92 8.72 11.62
N ALA A 47 8.58 9.82 11.26
CA ALA A 47 8.16 11.18 11.63
C ALA A 47 6.74 11.49 11.14
N LEU A 48 6.40 11.12 9.89
CA LEU A 48 5.08 11.39 9.33
C LEU A 48 3.99 10.58 10.05
N VAL A 49 4.21 9.28 10.27
CA VAL A 49 3.24 8.43 10.98
C VAL A 49 3.07 8.88 12.43
N THR A 50 4.16 9.24 13.11
CA THR A 50 4.12 9.79 14.47
C THR A 50 3.35 11.10 14.52
N LEU A 51 3.60 12.02 13.58
CA LEU A 51 2.87 13.28 13.47
C LEU A 51 1.36 13.05 13.30
N PHE A 52 0.97 12.12 12.41
CA PHE A 52 -0.45 11.78 12.23
C PHE A 52 -1.05 11.17 13.52
N SER A 53 -0.30 10.29 14.19
CA SER A 53 -0.73 9.68 15.45
C SER A 53 -0.90 10.70 16.57
N THR A 54 -0.02 11.70 16.68
CA THR A 54 -0.11 12.73 17.72
C THR A 54 -1.22 13.75 17.46
N VAL A 55 -1.43 14.14 16.18
CA VAL A 55 -2.45 15.12 15.81
C VAL A 55 -3.86 14.54 15.79
N PHE A 56 -4.02 13.32 15.23
CA PHE A 56 -5.34 12.70 15.01
C PHE A 56 -5.64 11.55 16.00
N GLY A 57 -4.78 11.32 16.97
CA GLY A 57 -4.93 10.26 17.96
C GLY A 57 -4.30 8.93 17.55
N SER A 58 -3.92 8.12 18.54
CA SER A 58 -3.22 6.84 18.35
C SER A 58 -4.03 5.82 17.53
N GLY A 59 -5.37 5.81 17.65
CA GLY A 59 -6.27 4.98 16.84
C GLY A 59 -6.20 5.30 15.34
N ASN A 60 -5.67 6.47 14.96
CA ASN A 60 -5.54 6.92 13.58
C ASN A 60 -4.11 6.83 13.03
N SER A 61 -3.16 6.21 13.74
CA SER A 61 -1.81 5.93 13.24
C SER A 61 -1.83 5.18 11.90
N VAL A 62 -2.78 4.27 11.73
CA VAL A 62 -2.99 3.52 10.47
C VAL A 62 -3.35 4.43 9.31
N ALA A 63 -4.14 5.47 9.52
CA ALA A 63 -4.41 6.47 8.48
C ALA A 63 -3.11 7.18 8.04
N GLY A 64 -2.22 7.50 8.99
CA GLY A 64 -0.90 8.02 8.70
C GLY A 64 -0.05 7.07 7.83
N VAL A 65 -0.09 5.76 8.11
CA VAL A 65 0.58 4.74 7.27
C VAL A 65 0.00 4.70 5.87
N VAL A 66 -1.33 4.73 5.72
CA VAL A 66 -2.00 4.71 4.42
C VAL A 66 -1.65 5.96 3.59
N VAL A 67 -1.68 7.14 4.22
CA VAL A 67 -1.27 8.39 3.57
C VAL A 67 0.19 8.35 3.16
N LEU A 68 1.09 7.83 4.01
CA LEU A 68 2.50 7.67 3.70
C LEU A 68 2.70 6.77 2.47
N LEU A 69 2.07 5.60 2.44
CA LEU A 69 2.17 4.67 1.32
C LEU A 69 1.63 5.29 0.03
N ALA A 70 0.49 5.97 0.10
CA ALA A 70 -0.08 6.70 -1.03
C ALA A 70 0.87 7.81 -1.53
N LEU A 71 1.48 8.57 -0.62
CA LEU A 71 2.44 9.64 -0.93
C LEU A 71 3.68 9.10 -1.67
N LEU A 72 4.25 8.00 -1.17
CA LEU A 72 5.42 7.36 -1.79
C LEU A 72 5.12 6.86 -3.21
N VAL A 73 3.94 6.28 -3.42
CA VAL A 73 3.51 5.79 -4.73
C VAL A 73 3.17 6.96 -5.66
N LEU A 74 2.36 7.91 -5.22
CA LEU A 74 1.88 9.03 -6.05
C LEU A 74 3.00 10.00 -6.43
N ARG A 75 4.12 9.99 -5.73
CA ARG A 75 5.33 10.68 -6.14
C ARG A 75 5.85 10.19 -7.50
N GLN A 76 5.66 8.91 -7.83
CA GLN A 76 6.18 8.28 -9.04
C GLN A 76 5.07 7.78 -9.97
N ALA A 77 3.86 7.60 -9.46
CA ALA A 77 2.75 7.01 -10.19
C ALA A 77 2.37 7.87 -11.40
N ASP A 78 2.17 7.17 -12.50
CA ASP A 78 1.66 7.73 -13.74
C ASP A 78 0.35 7.01 -14.08
N PHE A 79 -0.75 7.76 -14.05
CA PHE A 79 -2.07 7.21 -14.39
C PHE A 79 -2.35 7.20 -15.90
N GLY A 80 -1.46 7.77 -16.73
CA GLY A 80 -1.62 7.83 -18.18
C GLY A 80 -2.78 8.71 -18.64
N ILE A 81 -3.31 9.58 -17.78
CA ILE A 81 -4.44 10.48 -18.02
C ILE A 81 -4.05 11.93 -17.73
N LYS A 82 -4.88 12.89 -18.17
CA LYS A 82 -4.68 14.31 -17.87
C LYS A 82 -4.49 14.53 -16.37
N THR A 83 -3.56 15.37 -15.97
CA THR A 83 -3.19 15.61 -14.57
C THR A 83 -4.40 16.00 -13.70
N THR A 84 -5.28 16.87 -14.22
CA THR A 84 -6.52 17.26 -13.54
C THR A 84 -7.47 16.08 -13.30
N HIS A 85 -7.58 15.17 -14.26
CA HIS A 85 -8.36 13.94 -14.14
C HIS A 85 -7.67 12.91 -13.20
N GLY A 86 -6.33 12.94 -13.12
CA GLY A 86 -5.57 12.19 -12.12
C GLY A 86 -5.89 12.63 -10.69
N LEU A 87 -6.12 13.94 -10.47
CA LEU A 87 -6.59 14.44 -9.16
C LEU A 87 -7.97 13.89 -8.81
N LEU A 88 -8.89 13.75 -9.80
CA LEU A 88 -10.18 13.10 -9.56
C LEU A 88 -10.03 11.61 -9.19
N CYS A 89 -9.08 10.89 -9.80
CA CYS A 89 -8.77 9.51 -9.39
C CYS A 89 -8.31 9.45 -7.94
N ILE A 90 -7.42 10.35 -7.52
CA ILE A 90 -6.95 10.42 -6.12
C ILE A 90 -8.12 10.73 -5.18
N ALA A 91 -9.00 11.69 -5.53
CA ALA A 91 -10.19 11.98 -4.75
C ALA A 91 -11.10 10.76 -4.62
N GLY A 92 -11.34 10.04 -5.71
CA GLY A 92 -12.11 8.80 -5.71
C GLY A 92 -11.49 7.72 -4.83
N ILE A 93 -10.17 7.49 -4.94
CA ILE A 93 -9.45 6.53 -4.09
C ILE A 93 -9.59 6.88 -2.61
N PHE A 94 -9.31 8.12 -2.22
CA PHE A 94 -9.45 8.54 -0.82
C PHE A 94 -10.91 8.52 -0.34
N GLY A 95 -11.88 8.86 -1.21
CA GLY A 95 -13.30 8.70 -0.92
C GLY A 95 -13.68 7.25 -0.58
N ILE A 96 -13.18 6.29 -1.37
CA ILE A 96 -13.35 4.85 -1.09
C ILE A 96 -12.67 4.47 0.23
N LEU A 97 -11.45 4.95 0.50
CA LEU A 97 -10.71 4.66 1.73
C LEU A 97 -11.40 5.23 2.98
N ILE A 98 -12.13 6.33 2.85
CA ILE A 98 -12.91 6.91 3.95
C ILE A 98 -14.18 6.09 4.19
N VAL A 99 -14.98 5.85 3.16
CA VAL A 99 -16.33 5.29 3.30
C VAL A 99 -16.32 3.76 3.34
N GLY A 100 -15.56 3.11 2.45
CA GLY A 100 -15.63 1.68 2.20
C GLY A 100 -15.31 0.81 3.41
N PRO A 101 -14.16 0.99 4.10
CA PRO A 101 -13.79 0.19 5.26
C PRO A 101 -14.84 0.26 6.39
N ARG A 102 -15.34 1.46 6.65
CA ARG A 102 -16.35 1.68 7.69
C ARG A 102 -17.69 1.05 7.31
N LEU A 103 -18.14 1.25 6.07
CA LEU A 103 -19.39 0.68 5.58
C LEU A 103 -19.37 -0.85 5.67
N THR A 104 -18.28 -1.48 5.23
CA THR A 104 -18.17 -2.95 5.27
C THR A 104 -18.18 -3.51 6.69
N ASN A 105 -17.62 -2.80 7.66
CA ASN A 105 -17.61 -3.21 9.07
C ASN A 105 -18.96 -3.04 9.77
N THR A 106 -19.88 -2.23 9.21
CA THR A 106 -21.25 -2.09 9.75
C THR A 106 -22.24 -3.09 9.17
N LEU A 107 -21.87 -3.81 8.13
CA LEU A 107 -22.72 -4.74 7.42
C LEU A 107 -22.51 -6.19 7.88
N ALA A 108 -23.53 -7.02 7.71
CA ALA A 108 -23.42 -8.47 7.85
C ALA A 108 -22.41 -9.03 6.79
N PRO A 109 -21.82 -10.23 7.02
CA PRO A 109 -20.75 -10.76 6.17
C PRO A 109 -21.06 -10.82 4.68
N ILE A 110 -22.30 -11.23 4.32
CA ILE A 110 -22.70 -11.37 2.90
C ILE A 110 -22.86 -10.02 2.19
N PRO A 111 -23.62 -9.02 2.71
CA PRO A 111 -23.62 -7.68 2.14
C PRO A 111 -22.23 -7.03 2.10
N ALA A 112 -21.42 -7.20 3.16
CA ALA A 112 -20.05 -6.69 3.21
C ALA A 112 -19.17 -7.26 2.08
N PHE A 113 -19.36 -8.52 1.70
CA PHE A 113 -18.67 -9.14 0.57
C PHE A 113 -18.93 -8.40 -0.75
N PHE A 114 -20.19 -8.09 -1.06
CA PHE A 114 -20.53 -7.36 -2.29
C PHE A 114 -20.01 -5.94 -2.29
N VAL A 115 -20.02 -5.28 -1.13
CA VAL A 115 -19.44 -3.94 -0.98
C VAL A 115 -17.91 -3.97 -1.18
N ASN A 116 -17.23 -4.98 -0.61
CA ASN A 116 -15.80 -5.20 -0.84
C ASN A 116 -15.48 -5.44 -2.32
N LEU A 117 -16.30 -6.26 -3.03
CA LEU A 117 -16.14 -6.48 -4.47
C LEU A 117 -16.17 -5.16 -5.24
N VAL A 118 -17.14 -4.29 -4.96
CA VAL A 118 -17.30 -3.02 -5.66
C VAL A 118 -16.13 -2.08 -5.35
N PHE A 119 -15.79 -1.88 -4.08
CA PHE A 119 -14.77 -0.90 -3.71
C PHE A 119 -13.35 -1.35 -4.10
N ILE A 120 -13.01 -2.63 -3.93
CA ILE A 120 -11.70 -3.13 -4.36
C ILE A 120 -11.59 -3.06 -5.89
N MET A 121 -12.65 -3.39 -6.63
CA MET A 121 -12.66 -3.23 -8.09
C MET A 121 -12.46 -1.78 -8.51
N LEU A 122 -13.14 -0.84 -7.88
CA LEU A 122 -12.97 0.59 -8.16
C LEU A 122 -11.55 1.06 -7.84
N LEU A 123 -10.95 0.62 -6.73
CA LEU A 123 -9.55 0.93 -6.41
C LEU A 123 -8.60 0.40 -7.47
N MET A 124 -8.86 -0.80 -8.01
CA MET A 124 -8.05 -1.37 -9.10
C MET A 124 -8.17 -0.55 -10.39
N ILE A 125 -9.38 -0.16 -10.77
CA ILE A 125 -9.61 0.65 -11.98
C ILE A 125 -8.99 2.03 -11.85
N LEU A 126 -9.17 2.72 -10.71
CA LEU A 126 -8.68 4.08 -10.51
C LEU A 126 -7.17 4.16 -10.32
N GLY A 127 -6.57 3.18 -9.61
CA GLY A 127 -5.18 3.27 -9.16
C GLY A 127 -4.17 2.43 -9.93
N CYS A 128 -4.61 1.39 -10.66
CA CYS A 128 -3.71 0.34 -11.16
C CYS A 128 -3.59 0.29 -12.69
N HIS A 129 -3.87 1.39 -13.39
CA HIS A 129 -3.79 1.45 -14.85
C HIS A 129 -2.42 1.00 -15.37
N ASN A 130 -1.34 1.43 -14.73
CA ASN A 130 0.00 0.92 -15.01
C ASN A 130 0.32 -0.28 -14.10
N VAL A 131 0.20 -1.48 -14.68
CA VAL A 131 0.39 -2.76 -13.98
C VAL A 131 1.81 -2.91 -13.40
N VAL A 132 2.82 -2.38 -14.08
CA VAL A 132 4.23 -2.48 -13.68
C VAL A 132 4.51 -1.74 -12.37
N MET A 133 3.77 -0.68 -12.08
CA MET A 133 3.94 0.10 -10.84
C MET A 133 3.37 -0.57 -9.58
N SER A 134 2.61 -1.65 -9.74
CA SER A 134 2.04 -2.43 -8.62
C SER A 134 1.27 -1.60 -7.58
N ASN A 135 0.59 -0.53 -8.00
CA ASN A 135 -0.12 0.41 -7.13
C ASN A 135 -1.23 -0.25 -6.29
N HIS A 136 -1.70 -1.44 -6.71
CA HIS A 136 -2.65 -2.25 -5.93
C HIS A 136 -2.12 -2.58 -4.54
N SER A 137 -0.82 -2.83 -4.41
CA SER A 137 -0.17 -3.10 -3.12
C SER A 137 -0.20 -1.90 -2.16
N THR A 138 -0.61 -0.75 -2.62
CA THR A 138 -0.78 0.46 -1.80
C THR A 138 -2.25 0.74 -1.53
N PHE A 139 -3.08 0.85 -2.58
CA PHE A 139 -4.46 1.28 -2.41
C PHE A 139 -5.36 0.19 -1.84
N VAL A 140 -5.21 -1.05 -2.31
CA VAL A 140 -5.96 -2.19 -1.74
C VAL A 140 -5.43 -2.53 -0.34
N LEU A 141 -4.11 -2.47 -0.11
CA LEU A 141 -3.53 -2.62 1.23
C LEU A 141 -4.07 -1.56 2.18
N GLY A 142 -4.09 -0.29 1.75
CA GLY A 142 -4.64 0.81 2.54
C GLY A 142 -6.10 0.57 2.94
N TYR A 143 -6.92 0.08 2.01
CA TYR A 143 -8.30 -0.30 2.26
C TYR A 143 -8.40 -1.41 3.33
N LEU A 144 -7.63 -2.48 3.18
CA LEU A 144 -7.61 -3.61 4.11
C LEU A 144 -7.13 -3.20 5.50
N LEU A 145 -6.11 -2.36 5.58
CA LEU A 145 -5.60 -1.84 6.85
C LEU A 145 -6.66 -1.00 7.58
N LEU A 146 -7.33 -0.08 6.86
CA LEU A 146 -8.38 0.76 7.44
C LEU A 146 -9.60 -0.06 7.87
N GLN A 147 -9.93 -1.15 7.16
CA GLN A 147 -10.98 -2.09 7.54
C GLN A 147 -10.60 -2.90 8.78
N GLY A 148 -9.36 -3.38 8.85
CA GLY A 148 -8.90 -4.20 9.97
C GLY A 148 -8.63 -3.43 11.27
N TYR A 149 -8.34 -2.14 11.17
CA TYR A 149 -8.16 -1.21 12.29
C TYR A 149 -9.27 -0.17 12.31
N ASP A 150 -10.51 -0.64 12.42
CA ASP A 150 -11.67 0.25 12.44
C ASP A 150 -11.71 1.12 13.70
N VAL A 151 -12.29 2.28 13.57
CA VAL A 151 -12.54 3.23 14.67
C VAL A 151 -13.95 3.80 14.56
N THR A 152 -14.51 4.22 15.70
CA THR A 152 -15.90 4.66 15.80
C THR A 152 -16.00 6.03 16.48
N GLY A 153 -17.17 6.67 16.36
CA GLY A 153 -17.46 7.92 17.07
C GLY A 153 -16.49 9.05 16.71
N LYS A 154 -15.96 9.72 17.71
CA LYS A 154 -15.04 10.86 17.54
C LYS A 154 -13.76 10.50 16.79
N GLU A 155 -13.21 9.29 17.02
CA GLU A 155 -12.00 8.83 16.33
C GLU A 155 -12.23 8.63 14.83
N TYR A 156 -13.44 8.25 14.41
CA TYR A 156 -13.77 8.17 12.98
C TYR A 156 -13.81 9.54 12.32
N ILE A 157 -14.32 10.58 13.01
CA ILE A 157 -14.29 11.96 12.49
C ILE A 157 -12.84 12.42 12.30
N LEU A 158 -11.97 12.14 13.27
CA LEU A 158 -10.54 12.43 13.16
C LEU A 158 -9.87 11.64 12.02
N ARG A 159 -10.31 10.39 11.76
CA ARG A 159 -9.87 9.59 10.62
C ARG A 159 -10.25 10.21 9.29
N ILE A 160 -11.48 10.68 9.16
CA ILE A 160 -11.93 11.42 7.97
C ILE A 160 -11.05 12.65 7.74
N ALA A 161 -10.84 13.46 8.78
CA ALA A 161 -9.99 14.65 8.70
C ALA A 161 -8.55 14.30 8.30
N SER A 162 -7.96 13.25 8.89
CA SER A 162 -6.59 12.79 8.59
C SER A 162 -6.45 12.33 7.14
N LEU A 163 -7.42 11.57 6.62
CA LEU A 163 -7.42 11.10 5.23
C LEU A 163 -7.67 12.22 4.24
N LEU A 164 -8.53 13.21 4.56
CA LEU A 164 -8.74 14.40 3.71
C LEU A 164 -7.48 15.25 3.62
N ILE A 165 -6.80 15.50 4.74
CA ILE A 165 -5.51 16.22 4.73
C ILE A 165 -4.47 15.41 3.94
N GLY A 166 -4.39 14.11 4.17
CA GLY A 166 -3.54 13.22 3.39
C GLY A 166 -3.83 13.25 1.89
N MET A 167 -5.10 13.27 1.50
CA MET A 167 -5.54 13.42 0.12
C MET A 167 -5.01 14.73 -0.51
N ILE A 168 -5.15 15.86 0.19
CA ILE A 168 -4.68 17.16 -0.31
C ILE A 168 -3.15 17.14 -0.50
N ILE A 169 -2.39 16.59 0.46
CA ILE A 169 -0.94 16.44 0.35
C ILE A 169 -0.58 15.56 -0.85
N CYS A 170 -1.24 14.42 -1.01
CA CYS A 170 -1.02 13.49 -2.12
C CYS A 170 -1.34 14.14 -3.48
N MET A 171 -2.45 14.90 -3.57
CA MET A 171 -2.80 15.65 -4.77
C MET A 171 -1.77 16.71 -5.13
N ALA A 172 -1.27 17.46 -4.14
CA ALA A 172 -0.24 18.48 -4.36
C ALA A 172 1.06 17.87 -4.89
N VAL A 173 1.51 16.75 -4.31
CA VAL A 173 2.71 16.02 -4.76
C VAL A 173 2.52 15.44 -6.16
N PHE A 174 1.39 14.80 -6.42
CA PHE A 174 1.05 14.26 -7.73
C PHE A 174 1.02 15.37 -8.79
N TYR A 175 0.32 16.47 -8.53
CA TYR A 175 0.23 17.60 -9.46
C TYR A 175 1.62 18.18 -9.76
N LYS A 176 2.45 18.42 -8.74
CA LYS A 176 3.82 18.94 -8.92
C LYS A 176 4.65 18.06 -9.85
N ASN A 177 4.52 16.74 -9.73
CA ASN A 177 5.34 15.80 -10.50
C ASN A 177 4.79 15.50 -11.89
N GLN A 178 3.47 15.63 -12.11
CA GLN A 178 2.79 15.22 -13.35
C GLN A 178 2.30 16.39 -14.21
N LYS A 179 2.35 17.64 -13.74
CA LYS A 179 1.77 18.82 -14.43
C LYS A 179 2.27 19.03 -15.88
N ASN A 180 3.47 18.56 -16.19
CA ASN A 180 4.08 18.74 -17.52
C ASN A 180 3.88 17.54 -18.45
N ARG A 181 3.07 16.54 -18.10
CA ARG A 181 2.82 15.35 -18.92
C ARG A 181 1.71 15.62 -19.94
N PRO A 182 1.98 15.45 -21.26
CA PRO A 182 1.02 15.79 -22.31
C PRO A 182 0.03 14.66 -22.59
N TYR A 183 -0.73 14.20 -21.58
CA TYR A 183 -1.74 13.17 -21.79
C TYR A 183 -3.04 13.74 -22.33
N ARG A 184 -3.67 13.01 -23.27
CA ARG A 184 -4.97 13.35 -23.86
C ARG A 184 -6.14 12.58 -23.24
N ARG A 185 -5.88 11.44 -22.60
CA ARG A 185 -6.88 10.56 -21.99
C ARG A 185 -7.58 11.23 -20.82
N THR A 186 -8.85 10.86 -20.63
CA THR A 186 -9.71 11.41 -19.58
C THR A 186 -9.98 10.38 -18.49
N PHE A 187 -10.58 10.81 -17.38
CA PHE A 187 -11.02 9.94 -16.30
C PHE A 187 -12.03 8.88 -16.77
N LEU A 188 -12.96 9.25 -17.67
CA LEU A 188 -13.97 8.31 -18.20
C LEU A 188 -13.35 7.21 -19.08
N ASP A 189 -12.22 7.47 -19.69
CA ASP A 189 -11.55 6.48 -20.54
C ASP A 189 -11.05 5.28 -19.70
N LEU A 190 -10.75 5.47 -18.41
CA LEU A 190 -10.39 4.36 -17.51
C LEU A 190 -11.50 3.32 -17.40
N PHE A 191 -12.77 3.76 -17.39
CA PHE A 191 -13.93 2.88 -17.32
C PHE A 191 -14.30 2.32 -18.70
N ARG A 192 -14.20 3.13 -19.76
CA ARG A 192 -14.49 2.69 -21.14
C ARG A 192 -13.51 1.65 -21.66
N GLU A 193 -12.25 1.72 -21.23
CA GLU A 193 -11.22 0.73 -21.58
C GLU A 193 -11.36 -0.58 -20.79
N PHE A 194 -12.35 -0.68 -19.87
CA PHE A 194 -12.59 -1.91 -19.13
C PHE A 194 -13.16 -2.99 -20.05
N ASN A 195 -12.30 -3.95 -20.40
CA ASN A 195 -12.66 -5.09 -21.26
C ASN A 195 -12.15 -6.38 -20.61
N LEU A 196 -13.05 -7.30 -20.31
CA LEU A 196 -12.74 -8.59 -19.67
C LEU A 196 -11.79 -9.48 -20.49
N ARG A 197 -11.64 -9.22 -21.80
CA ARG A 197 -10.70 -9.94 -22.65
C ARG A 197 -9.24 -9.49 -22.42
N SER A 198 -9.01 -8.35 -21.78
CA SER A 198 -7.67 -7.87 -21.44
C SER A 198 -7.11 -8.63 -20.24
N ALA A 199 -5.87 -9.12 -20.33
CA ALA A 199 -5.17 -9.79 -19.23
C ALA A 199 -5.09 -8.91 -17.97
N ARG A 200 -4.95 -7.58 -18.15
CA ARG A 200 -4.96 -6.59 -17.06
C ARG A 200 -6.29 -6.59 -16.31
N ASN A 201 -7.40 -6.48 -17.01
CA ASN A 201 -8.72 -6.39 -16.39
C ASN A 201 -9.15 -7.73 -15.80
N TRP A 202 -8.74 -8.85 -16.41
CA TRP A 202 -8.94 -10.18 -15.83
C TRP A 202 -8.18 -10.32 -14.50
N TRP A 203 -6.98 -9.74 -14.40
CA TRP A 203 -6.26 -9.67 -13.13
C TRP A 203 -7.00 -8.84 -12.08
N TYR A 204 -7.62 -7.71 -12.46
CA TYR A 204 -8.45 -6.92 -11.54
C TYR A 204 -9.58 -7.74 -10.95
N VAL A 205 -10.33 -8.45 -11.79
CA VAL A 205 -11.44 -9.33 -11.35
C VAL A 205 -10.92 -10.42 -10.43
N ARG A 206 -9.87 -11.11 -10.84
CA ARG A 206 -9.28 -12.21 -10.05
C ARG A 206 -8.83 -11.74 -8.67
N LEU A 207 -8.08 -10.64 -8.57
CA LEU A 207 -7.63 -10.10 -7.30
C LEU A 207 -8.81 -9.67 -6.42
N THR A 208 -9.77 -8.96 -6.99
CA THR A 208 -10.96 -8.48 -6.29
C THR A 208 -11.76 -9.65 -5.71
N VAL A 209 -12.05 -10.67 -6.52
CA VAL A 209 -12.82 -11.84 -6.08
C VAL A 209 -12.07 -12.61 -4.98
N ILE A 210 -10.78 -12.90 -5.18
CA ILE A 210 -10.00 -13.68 -4.21
C ILE A 210 -9.89 -12.94 -2.87
N VAL A 211 -9.58 -11.64 -2.89
CA VAL A 211 -9.45 -10.86 -1.65
C VAL A 211 -10.79 -10.75 -0.93
N SER A 212 -11.87 -10.42 -1.65
CA SER A 212 -13.21 -10.31 -1.05
C SER A 212 -13.72 -11.65 -0.50
N THR A 213 -13.45 -12.76 -1.19
CA THR A 213 -13.81 -14.10 -0.71
C THR A 213 -13.02 -14.49 0.54
N ALA A 214 -11.72 -14.16 0.59
CA ALA A 214 -10.91 -14.38 1.78
C ALA A 214 -11.47 -13.63 2.99
N LEU A 215 -11.84 -12.35 2.82
CA LEU A 215 -12.47 -11.56 3.87
C LEU A 215 -13.81 -12.14 4.32
N LEU A 216 -14.64 -12.62 3.38
CA LEU A 216 -15.92 -13.28 3.68
C LEU A 216 -15.71 -14.54 4.52
N ILE A 217 -14.82 -15.44 4.09
CA ILE A 217 -14.54 -16.68 4.82
C ILE A 217 -14.05 -16.38 6.25
N MET A 218 -13.10 -15.45 6.40
CA MET A 218 -12.60 -15.07 7.72
C MET A 218 -13.71 -14.47 8.61
N SER A 219 -14.60 -13.65 8.02
CA SER A 219 -15.72 -13.06 8.73
C SER A 219 -16.76 -14.11 9.14
N LEU A 220 -17.11 -15.08 8.27
CA LEU A 220 -18.01 -16.18 8.60
C LEU A 220 -17.47 -17.11 9.67
N LEU A 221 -16.17 -17.33 9.71
CA LEU A 221 -15.49 -18.11 10.75
C LEU A 221 -15.30 -17.34 12.07
N GLY A 222 -15.68 -16.07 12.13
CA GLY A 222 -15.49 -15.22 13.30
C GLY A 222 -14.03 -14.99 13.69
N LEU A 223 -13.10 -15.13 12.73
CA LEU A 223 -11.67 -15.01 13.01
C LEU A 223 -11.26 -13.53 13.14
N PRO A 224 -10.51 -13.19 14.19
CA PRO A 224 -10.05 -11.81 14.37
C PRO A 224 -9.06 -11.40 13.26
N ARG A 225 -9.06 -10.12 12.93
CA ARG A 225 -8.12 -9.53 11.98
C ARG A 225 -8.14 -10.17 10.58
N ALA A 226 -9.35 -10.36 10.02
CA ALA A 226 -9.58 -10.88 8.67
C ALA A 226 -8.73 -10.21 7.58
N MET A 227 -8.31 -8.96 7.78
CA MET A 227 -7.46 -8.21 6.86
C MET A 227 -6.17 -8.93 6.49
N TRP A 228 -5.55 -9.71 7.41
CA TRP A 228 -4.31 -10.42 7.14
C TRP A 228 -4.46 -11.49 6.05
N ALA A 229 -5.62 -12.17 6.02
CA ALA A 229 -5.93 -13.09 4.93
C ALA A 229 -6.06 -12.36 3.59
N GLY A 230 -6.73 -11.20 3.58
CA GLY A 230 -6.83 -10.34 2.40
C GLY A 230 -5.46 -9.87 1.90
N ILE A 231 -4.59 -9.43 2.81
CA ILE A 231 -3.21 -8.99 2.50
C ILE A 231 -2.39 -10.17 1.94
N ALA A 232 -2.50 -11.35 2.53
CA ALA A 232 -1.80 -12.54 2.05
C ALA A 232 -2.26 -12.89 0.62
N CYS A 233 -3.57 -12.94 0.37
CA CYS A 233 -4.14 -13.19 -0.95
C CYS A 233 -3.71 -12.15 -1.98
N MET A 234 -3.80 -10.85 -1.64
CA MET A 234 -3.37 -9.76 -2.51
C MET A 234 -1.90 -9.91 -2.91
N SER A 235 -1.05 -10.29 -1.98
CA SER A 235 0.40 -10.40 -2.20
C SER A 235 0.82 -11.58 -3.08
N VAL A 236 -0.05 -12.59 -3.20
CA VAL A 236 0.13 -13.73 -4.11
C VAL A 236 -0.48 -13.45 -5.48
N CYS A 237 -1.61 -12.72 -5.54
CA CYS A 237 -2.33 -12.40 -6.77
C CYS A 237 -1.65 -11.33 -7.61
N LEU A 238 -0.46 -11.64 -8.15
CA LEU A 238 0.27 -10.74 -9.04
C LEU A 238 -0.32 -10.71 -10.45
N PRO A 239 -0.01 -9.64 -11.23
CA PRO A 239 -0.46 -9.51 -12.61
C PRO A 239 0.03 -10.66 -13.51
N PHE A 240 1.26 -11.13 -13.28
CA PHE A 240 1.90 -12.17 -14.08
C PHE A 240 1.66 -13.55 -13.46
N SER A 241 0.96 -14.42 -14.21
CA SER A 241 0.54 -15.75 -13.73
C SER A 241 1.70 -16.72 -13.47
N SER A 242 2.84 -16.57 -14.17
CA SER A 242 4.04 -17.41 -14.00
C SER A 242 4.58 -17.40 -12.58
N ASP A 243 4.49 -16.26 -11.89
CA ASP A 243 5.05 -16.10 -10.55
C ASP A 243 4.08 -16.50 -9.42
N LEU A 244 2.79 -16.65 -9.73
CA LEU A 244 1.75 -16.87 -8.73
C LEU A 244 1.95 -18.20 -7.99
N VAL A 245 2.13 -19.29 -8.72
CA VAL A 245 2.31 -20.64 -8.14
C VAL A 245 3.62 -20.73 -7.36
N ALA A 246 4.71 -20.18 -7.91
CA ALA A 246 6.01 -20.16 -7.25
C ALA A 246 5.94 -19.40 -5.92
N ARG A 247 5.31 -18.21 -5.91
CA ARG A 247 5.15 -17.41 -4.68
C ARG A 247 4.22 -18.07 -3.66
N ALA A 248 3.11 -18.69 -4.10
CA ALA A 248 2.21 -19.40 -3.21
C ALA A 248 2.91 -20.57 -2.52
N LYS A 249 3.70 -21.37 -3.26
CA LYS A 249 4.48 -22.49 -2.73
C LYS A 249 5.54 -22.05 -1.72
N LEU A 250 6.16 -20.89 -1.92
CA LEU A 250 7.18 -20.38 -1.01
C LEU A 250 6.58 -19.69 0.22
N ARG A 251 5.53 -18.88 0.06
CA ARG A 251 4.96 -18.11 1.18
C ARG A 251 4.33 -18.95 2.28
N GLY A 252 3.64 -20.05 1.94
CA GLY A 252 3.02 -20.93 2.92
C GLY A 252 4.04 -21.43 3.95
N PRO A 253 5.07 -22.19 3.52
CA PRO A 253 6.11 -22.70 4.42
C PRO A 253 6.87 -21.60 5.18
N TYR A 254 7.23 -20.49 4.50
CA TYR A 254 7.96 -19.41 5.18
C TYR A 254 7.11 -18.69 6.24
N ASN A 255 5.81 -18.47 6.02
CA ASN A 255 4.92 -17.90 7.02
C ASN A 255 4.75 -18.84 8.23
N ILE A 256 4.62 -20.15 7.97
CA ILE A 256 4.54 -21.16 9.07
C ILE A 256 5.84 -21.14 9.88
N LEU A 257 6.98 -21.18 9.19
CA LEU A 257 8.29 -21.16 9.85
C LEU A 257 8.49 -19.87 10.66
N GLY A 258 8.17 -18.71 10.08
CA GLY A 258 8.23 -17.43 10.78
C GLY A 258 7.32 -17.38 12.03
N SER A 259 6.10 -17.90 11.89
CA SER A 259 5.17 -17.99 13.02
C SER A 259 5.68 -18.92 14.13
N LEU A 260 6.28 -20.05 13.79
CA LEU A 260 6.88 -20.98 14.75
C LEU A 260 8.06 -20.33 15.48
N ILE A 261 8.95 -19.67 14.75
CA ILE A 261 10.08 -18.92 15.32
C ILE A 261 9.55 -17.85 16.29
N PHE A 262 8.53 -17.09 15.89
CA PHE A 262 7.93 -16.07 16.73
C PHE A 262 7.32 -16.66 18.01
N VAL A 263 6.61 -17.78 17.93
CA VAL A 263 6.05 -18.47 19.11
C VAL A 263 7.15 -18.93 20.04
N VAL A 264 8.23 -19.53 19.51
CA VAL A 264 9.38 -19.96 20.32
C VAL A 264 10.02 -18.76 21.02
N LEU A 265 10.26 -17.66 20.30
CA LEU A 265 10.81 -16.44 20.90
C LEU A 265 9.88 -15.88 21.99
N TYR A 266 8.58 -15.88 21.75
CA TYR A 266 7.59 -15.40 22.72
C TYR A 266 7.55 -16.25 24.00
N LEU A 267 7.76 -17.56 23.88
CA LEU A 267 7.78 -18.47 25.03
C LEU A 267 9.10 -18.42 25.82
N VAL A 268 10.22 -18.17 25.14
CA VAL A 268 11.56 -18.19 25.75
C VAL A 268 11.93 -16.82 26.34
N LEU A 269 11.50 -15.72 25.75
CA LEU A 269 11.88 -14.38 26.20
C LEU A 269 11.08 -13.96 27.44
N PRO A 270 11.71 -13.27 28.40
CA PRO A 270 11.02 -12.73 29.57
C PRO A 270 10.00 -11.67 29.16
N LYS A 271 8.89 -11.58 29.90
CA LYS A 271 7.76 -10.66 29.59
C LYS A 271 8.18 -9.18 29.44
N SER A 272 9.25 -8.76 30.11
CA SER A 272 9.82 -7.44 30.02
C SER A 272 10.38 -7.11 28.61
N MET A 273 10.70 -8.13 27.80
CA MET A 273 11.23 -7.97 26.45
C MET A 273 10.17 -8.04 25.36
N TYR A 274 8.90 -8.34 25.67
CA TYR A 274 7.82 -8.42 24.68
C TYR A 274 7.62 -7.15 23.82
N PRO A 275 7.76 -5.91 24.36
CA PRO A 275 7.65 -4.72 23.53
C PRO A 275 8.72 -4.64 22.42
N TYR A 276 9.88 -5.26 22.63
CA TYR A 276 11.00 -5.24 21.69
C TYR A 276 10.91 -6.31 20.61
N ILE A 277 10.09 -7.36 20.81
CA ILE A 277 9.89 -8.44 19.81
C ILE A 277 9.30 -7.88 18.51
N GLY A 278 8.40 -6.88 18.60
CA GLY A 278 7.84 -6.21 17.45
C GLY A 278 8.83 -5.35 16.63
N ILE A 279 10.04 -5.13 17.15
CA ILE A 279 11.10 -4.38 16.46
C ILE A 279 12.02 -5.34 15.69
N ILE A 280 12.07 -6.61 16.10
CA ILE A 280 12.96 -7.65 15.53
C ILE A 280 12.28 -8.41 14.40
N GLY A 281 10.95 -8.47 14.36
CA GLY A 281 10.11 -9.10 13.31
C GLY A 281 9.54 -8.10 12.36
#